data_4d9a88dcbd967d0900b4048a6f992d10
#
_entry.id   4d9a88dcbd967d0900b4048a6f992d10
#
_cell.length_a   1.000
_cell.length_b   1.000
_cell.length_c   1.000
_cell.angle_alpha   90.00
_cell.angle_beta   90.00
_cell.angle_gamma   90.00
#
_symmetry.space_group_name_H-M   'P 1'
#
loop_
_entity.id
_entity.type
_entity.pdbx_description
1 polymer ?
#
loop_
_entity_poly.entity_id
_entity_poly.type
_entity_poly.pdbx_seq_one_letter_code
_entity_poly.pdbx_strand_id
1 'polypeptide(L)'
;SPSGGFCMREGFFFMIQQIVKRDGRMAPFEIDKITNAIFGAAQASGGQDHDMAQELAEQVEKTLEETAGTETPTVEQVQDTVEKVLIESGHARTAKKYILYRNERTRVREMNTRLMKVYEDLTFKSSLENDVKRENANIDGDTAMGTMLKYGSEGAKQFYEMFILDPAHAKAHREGDIHIHDLDFLTLTTTCCQIDLLKLFRDGFSTGHGFLREPNDIRSYSALACIAIQSNQNDQHGGQSVPNFDYSMAPGVRKTFRKLFRDNLAKALEVFGEDDNNEVDARALTERVEQETGKWACLAGGNGYDEAMAKALSETLDEKTVAKCMKFARKYADKETRKGTYQAMEALVHNLNTMHSRAGAQIPFSSLNYGTDTSPEGRLVMEQLLLATEAGLGNGETPIFPIHIFKVKEGVNYNEGDPNYDLFKLACRVS
;
A
#
# COMPACT_ATOMS: atom_id res chain seq x y z
N SER A 1 36.90 -37.29 -84.26
CA SER A 1 37.05 -37.76 -82.89
C SER A 1 37.04 -36.56 -81.91
N PRO A 2 36.13 -36.48 -81.02
CA PRO A 2 36.19 -35.48 -79.92
C PRO A 2 36.56 -36.14 -78.64
N SER A 3 37.54 -35.60 -77.98
CA SER A 3 37.93 -35.89 -76.62
C SER A 3 37.00 -35.14 -75.65
N GLY A 4 36.26 -35.94 -74.82
CA GLY A 4 35.45 -35.45 -73.71
C GLY A 4 36.35 -34.96 -72.55
N GLY A 5 36.30 -33.69 -72.26
CA GLY A 5 36.87 -33.14 -71.04
C GLY A 5 35.95 -33.37 -69.87
N PHE A 6 36.42 -34.16 -68.93
CA PHE A 6 35.78 -34.32 -67.60
C PHE A 6 36.10 -33.12 -66.76
N CYS A 7 35.13 -32.25 -66.54
CA CYS A 7 35.29 -31.08 -65.65
C CYS A 7 35.03 -31.56 -64.22
N MET A 8 36.08 -31.83 -63.45
CA MET A 8 35.99 -31.95 -61.98
C MET A 8 35.71 -30.58 -61.45
N ARG A 9 34.50 -30.41 -60.88
CA ARG A 9 34.20 -29.35 -59.95
C ARG A 9 34.95 -29.64 -58.63
N GLU A 10 36.08 -29.07 -58.41
CA GLU A 10 36.67 -28.97 -57.09
C GLU A 10 35.73 -28.10 -56.22
N GLY A 11 35.00 -28.75 -55.33
CA GLY A 11 34.25 -28.03 -54.29
C GLY A 11 35.23 -27.43 -53.30
N PHE A 12 35.40 -26.13 -53.34
CA PHE A 12 36.02 -25.40 -52.26
C PHE A 12 35.09 -25.50 -51.05
N PHE A 13 35.42 -26.36 -50.11
CA PHE A 13 34.81 -26.35 -48.78
C PHE A 13 35.35 -25.13 -48.01
N PHE A 14 34.54 -24.13 -47.81
CA PHE A 14 34.88 -23.00 -46.96
C PHE A 14 34.67 -23.45 -45.51
N MET A 15 35.75 -23.72 -44.77
CA MET A 15 35.65 -23.94 -43.32
C MET A 15 35.22 -22.65 -42.64
N ILE A 16 34.11 -22.68 -41.89
CA ILE A 16 33.62 -21.57 -41.12
C ILE A 16 34.57 -21.34 -39.94
N GLN A 17 35.30 -20.24 -39.96
CA GLN A 17 36.26 -19.87 -38.89
C GLN A 17 35.67 -18.93 -37.85
N GLN A 18 34.65 -18.18 -38.19
CA GLN A 18 34.07 -17.12 -37.37
C GLN A 18 32.55 -17.10 -37.49
N ILE A 19 31.92 -16.56 -36.46
CA ILE A 19 30.48 -16.25 -36.40
C ILE A 19 30.24 -14.82 -35.97
N VAL A 20 29.15 -14.22 -36.43
CA VAL A 20 28.68 -12.90 -35.98
C VAL A 20 27.80 -13.10 -34.77
N LYS A 21 28.24 -12.54 -33.62
CA LYS A 21 27.40 -12.51 -32.40
C LYS A 21 26.26 -11.52 -32.55
N ARG A 22 25.23 -11.62 -31.67
CA ARG A 22 24.06 -10.75 -31.66
C ARG A 22 24.38 -9.26 -31.50
N ASP A 23 25.49 -8.93 -30.84
CA ASP A 23 25.99 -7.57 -30.67
C ASP A 23 26.87 -7.08 -31.84
N GLY A 24 26.90 -7.83 -32.95
CA GLY A 24 27.68 -7.51 -34.13
C GLY A 24 29.17 -7.88 -34.06
N ARG A 25 29.69 -8.35 -32.90
CA ARG A 25 31.09 -8.76 -32.77
C ARG A 25 31.36 -10.10 -33.45
N MET A 26 32.55 -10.21 -34.06
CA MET A 26 33.06 -11.48 -34.61
C MET A 26 33.60 -12.34 -33.44
N ALA A 27 33.36 -13.65 -33.51
CA ALA A 27 33.92 -14.62 -32.57
C ALA A 27 34.30 -15.89 -33.30
N PRO A 28 35.30 -16.68 -32.79
CA PRO A 28 35.66 -17.96 -33.37
C PRO A 28 34.44 -18.92 -33.42
N PHE A 29 34.32 -19.67 -34.50
CA PHE A 29 33.39 -20.77 -34.57
C PHE A 29 33.96 -21.96 -33.78
N GLU A 30 33.18 -22.45 -32.82
CA GLU A 30 33.57 -23.55 -31.91
C GLU A 30 32.51 -24.64 -31.94
N ILE A 31 32.79 -25.74 -32.65
CA ILE A 31 31.86 -26.86 -32.81
C ILE A 31 31.49 -27.49 -31.45
N ASP A 32 32.43 -27.51 -30.50
CA ASP A 32 32.19 -28.05 -29.13
C ASP A 32 31.05 -27.34 -28.43
N LYS A 33 30.80 -26.06 -28.69
CA LYS A 33 29.66 -25.33 -28.15
C LYS A 33 28.33 -25.85 -28.68
N ILE A 34 28.30 -26.24 -29.96
CA ILE A 34 27.15 -26.83 -30.61
C ILE A 34 26.93 -28.23 -30.05
N THR A 35 27.97 -29.06 -29.99
CA THR A 35 27.96 -30.40 -29.38
C THR A 35 27.40 -30.37 -27.96
N ASN A 36 27.92 -29.49 -27.10
CA ASN A 36 27.49 -29.35 -25.73
C ASN A 36 26.03 -28.88 -25.62
N ALA A 37 25.58 -27.99 -26.51
CA ALA A 37 24.20 -27.53 -26.51
C ALA A 37 23.21 -28.64 -26.95
N ILE A 38 23.57 -29.44 -27.95
CA ILE A 38 22.80 -30.62 -28.40
C ILE A 38 22.77 -31.67 -27.30
N PHE A 39 23.93 -31.98 -26.70
CA PHE A 39 24.03 -32.96 -25.62
C PHE A 39 23.22 -32.56 -24.39
N GLY A 40 23.25 -31.29 -23.97
CA GLY A 40 22.41 -30.77 -22.88
C GLY A 40 20.92 -30.92 -23.17
N ALA A 41 20.49 -30.68 -24.40
CA ALA A 41 19.11 -30.91 -24.82
C ALA A 41 18.75 -32.41 -24.87
N ALA A 42 19.68 -33.27 -25.28
CA ALA A 42 19.54 -34.69 -25.27
C ALA A 42 19.39 -35.25 -23.84
N GLN A 43 20.24 -34.81 -22.89
CA GLN A 43 20.16 -35.16 -21.47
C GLN A 43 18.81 -34.75 -20.87
N ALA A 44 18.31 -33.58 -21.19
CA ALA A 44 17.00 -33.09 -20.75
C ALA A 44 15.81 -33.89 -21.32
N SER A 45 16.05 -34.70 -22.36
CA SER A 45 15.07 -35.66 -22.94
C SER A 45 15.36 -37.12 -22.60
N GLY A 46 16.33 -37.41 -21.73
CA GLY A 46 16.72 -38.74 -21.27
C GLY A 46 17.81 -39.43 -22.10
N GLY A 47 18.45 -38.72 -23.05
CA GLY A 47 19.60 -39.21 -23.81
C GLY A 47 20.90 -39.10 -23.07
N GLN A 48 21.88 -39.95 -23.34
CA GLN A 48 23.22 -39.94 -22.70
C GLN A 48 24.35 -40.10 -23.74
N ASP A 49 24.04 -40.10 -25.03
CA ASP A 49 25.00 -40.34 -26.09
C ASP A 49 25.65 -39.02 -26.52
N HIS A 50 26.90 -38.85 -26.11
CA HIS A 50 27.71 -37.67 -26.47
C HIS A 50 28.26 -37.77 -27.86
N ASP A 51 28.60 -39.00 -28.34
CA ASP A 51 29.16 -39.22 -29.66
C ASP A 51 28.15 -38.88 -30.75
N MET A 52 26.87 -39.25 -30.52
CA MET A 52 25.76 -38.84 -31.39
C MET A 52 25.55 -37.34 -31.42
N ALA A 53 25.76 -36.63 -30.29
CA ALA A 53 25.66 -35.18 -30.25
C ALA A 53 26.79 -34.51 -31.05
N GLN A 54 27.98 -35.12 -31.07
CA GLN A 54 29.10 -34.66 -31.88
C GLN A 54 28.82 -34.89 -33.38
N GLU A 55 28.34 -36.06 -33.78
CA GLU A 55 27.98 -36.36 -35.15
C GLU A 55 26.92 -35.37 -35.70
N LEU A 56 25.94 -35.02 -34.87
CA LEU A 56 24.92 -34.04 -35.22
C LEU A 56 25.51 -32.64 -35.33
N ALA A 57 26.47 -32.25 -34.47
CA ALA A 57 27.17 -30.97 -34.56
C ALA A 57 28.01 -30.86 -35.85
N GLU A 58 28.65 -31.94 -36.30
CA GLU A 58 29.38 -32.03 -37.58
C GLU A 58 28.41 -31.87 -38.77
N GLN A 59 27.22 -32.45 -38.68
CA GLN A 59 26.16 -32.23 -39.69
C GLN A 59 25.68 -30.78 -39.72
N VAL A 60 25.58 -30.12 -38.56
CA VAL A 60 25.24 -28.68 -38.47
C VAL A 60 26.31 -27.83 -39.17
N GLU A 61 27.60 -28.09 -38.90
CA GLU A 61 28.70 -27.39 -39.53
C GLU A 61 28.64 -27.55 -41.04
N LYS A 62 28.53 -28.77 -41.56
CA LYS A 62 28.40 -29.05 -42.97
C LYS A 62 27.21 -28.33 -43.63
N THR A 63 26.04 -28.37 -42.97
CA THR A 63 24.83 -27.71 -43.49
C THR A 63 25.01 -26.18 -43.52
N LEU A 64 25.72 -25.61 -42.54
CA LEU A 64 26.05 -24.19 -42.50
C LEU A 64 27.01 -23.81 -43.62
N GLU A 65 28.04 -24.64 -43.90
CA GLU A 65 28.97 -24.43 -45.02
C GLU A 65 28.27 -24.45 -46.40
N GLU A 66 27.29 -25.35 -46.56
CA GLU A 66 26.48 -25.46 -47.76
C GLU A 66 25.50 -24.27 -47.94
N THR A 67 25.01 -23.69 -46.84
CA THR A 67 23.98 -22.65 -46.90
C THR A 67 24.52 -21.23 -46.78
N ALA A 68 25.58 -20.99 -46.01
CA ALA A 68 26.16 -19.66 -45.82
C ALA A 68 27.02 -19.16 -47.00
N GLY A 69 27.51 -20.07 -47.83
CA GLY A 69 28.38 -19.71 -48.97
C GLY A 69 29.64 -18.97 -48.50
N THR A 70 29.81 -17.72 -48.91
CA THR A 70 30.96 -16.88 -48.52
C THR A 70 30.65 -15.94 -47.33
N GLU A 71 29.43 -15.92 -46.84
CA GLU A 71 29.04 -15.05 -45.72
C GLU A 71 29.34 -15.71 -44.37
N THR A 72 29.79 -14.89 -43.39
CA THR A 72 29.99 -15.35 -42.01
C THR A 72 28.65 -15.55 -41.36
N PRO A 73 28.30 -16.78 -40.89
CA PRO A 73 26.99 -17.03 -40.30
C PRO A 73 26.80 -16.32 -38.96
N THR A 74 25.55 -15.91 -38.71
CA THR A 74 25.18 -15.36 -37.44
C THR A 74 24.88 -16.46 -36.41
N VAL A 75 24.94 -16.15 -35.13
CA VAL A 75 24.54 -17.08 -34.04
C VAL A 75 23.11 -17.59 -34.25
N GLU A 76 22.21 -16.76 -34.79
CA GLU A 76 20.81 -17.18 -35.04
C GLU A 76 20.76 -18.23 -36.14
N GLN A 77 21.49 -18.01 -37.25
CA GLN A 77 21.59 -18.99 -38.35
C GLN A 77 22.15 -20.34 -37.87
N VAL A 78 23.19 -20.29 -37.00
CA VAL A 78 23.74 -21.52 -36.38
C VAL A 78 22.66 -22.24 -35.58
N GLN A 79 21.89 -21.52 -34.73
CA GLN A 79 20.85 -22.12 -33.93
C GLN A 79 19.68 -22.66 -34.74
N ASP A 80 19.26 -21.96 -35.80
CA ASP A 80 18.21 -22.41 -36.71
C ASP A 80 18.65 -23.70 -37.44
N THR A 81 19.93 -23.78 -37.82
CA THR A 81 20.50 -24.99 -38.46
C THR A 81 20.56 -26.15 -37.47
N VAL A 82 20.90 -25.92 -36.21
CA VAL A 82 20.83 -26.98 -35.15
C VAL A 82 19.41 -27.52 -35.03
N GLU A 83 18.40 -26.65 -34.97
CA GLU A 83 16.99 -27.07 -34.90
C GLU A 83 16.60 -27.90 -36.12
N LYS A 84 16.96 -27.47 -37.32
CA LYS A 84 16.69 -28.15 -38.56
C LYS A 84 17.33 -29.54 -38.59
N VAL A 85 18.62 -29.64 -38.30
CA VAL A 85 19.37 -30.91 -38.30
C VAL A 85 18.76 -31.89 -37.27
N LEU A 86 18.43 -31.45 -36.06
CA LEU A 86 17.80 -32.29 -35.03
C LEU A 86 16.45 -32.83 -35.45
N ILE A 87 15.65 -32.06 -36.18
CA ILE A 87 14.33 -32.47 -36.69
C ILE A 87 14.49 -33.45 -37.84
N GLU A 88 15.35 -33.12 -38.84
CA GLU A 88 15.57 -33.96 -40.06
C GLU A 88 16.25 -35.27 -39.72
N SER A 89 17.12 -35.33 -38.71
CA SER A 89 17.77 -36.56 -38.23
C SER A 89 16.86 -37.41 -37.30
N GLY A 90 15.59 -37.04 -37.12
CA GLY A 90 14.61 -37.80 -36.33
C GLY A 90 14.68 -37.60 -34.81
N HIS A 91 15.49 -36.69 -34.32
CA HIS A 91 15.66 -36.37 -32.88
C HIS A 91 14.64 -35.36 -32.36
N ALA A 92 13.35 -35.55 -32.68
CA ALA A 92 12.28 -34.59 -32.42
C ALA A 92 12.12 -34.25 -30.94
N ARG A 93 12.37 -35.14 -29.98
CA ARG A 93 12.33 -34.86 -28.54
C ARG A 93 13.46 -33.93 -28.11
N THR A 94 14.66 -34.16 -28.61
CA THR A 94 15.85 -33.32 -28.35
C THR A 94 15.67 -31.95 -29.00
N ALA A 95 15.18 -31.89 -30.24
CA ALA A 95 14.83 -30.65 -30.93
C ALA A 95 13.84 -29.80 -30.11
N LYS A 96 12.76 -30.42 -29.61
CA LYS A 96 11.78 -29.74 -28.76
C LYS A 96 12.44 -29.13 -27.50
N LYS A 97 13.32 -29.86 -26.83
CA LYS A 97 14.02 -29.35 -25.63
C LYS A 97 15.00 -28.23 -25.98
N TYR A 98 15.70 -28.36 -27.10
CA TYR A 98 16.61 -27.33 -27.59
C TYR A 98 15.87 -26.03 -27.92
N ILE A 99 14.76 -26.08 -28.65
CA ILE A 99 13.93 -24.91 -28.99
C ILE A 99 13.39 -24.24 -27.73
N LEU A 100 12.85 -25.03 -26.80
CA LEU A 100 12.33 -24.48 -25.53
C LEU A 100 13.44 -23.80 -24.71
N TYR A 101 14.62 -24.41 -24.61
CA TYR A 101 15.77 -23.82 -23.92
C TYR A 101 16.24 -22.53 -24.61
N ARG A 102 16.35 -22.52 -25.94
CA ARG A 102 16.70 -21.32 -26.74
C ARG A 102 15.71 -20.18 -26.48
N ASN A 103 14.41 -20.47 -26.55
CA ASN A 103 13.37 -19.47 -26.29
C ASN A 103 13.45 -18.91 -24.86
N GLU A 104 13.66 -19.76 -23.87
CA GLU A 104 13.82 -19.31 -22.49
C GLU A 104 15.04 -18.41 -22.31
N ARG A 105 16.18 -18.79 -22.88
CA ARG A 105 17.42 -17.97 -22.85
C ARG A 105 17.26 -16.65 -23.59
N THR A 106 16.49 -16.60 -24.66
CA THR A 106 16.20 -15.38 -25.40
C THR A 106 15.29 -14.48 -24.56
N ARG A 107 14.23 -15.03 -23.99
CA ARG A 107 13.32 -14.33 -23.09
C ARG A 107 14.04 -13.70 -21.89
N VAL A 108 14.89 -14.46 -21.22
CA VAL A 108 15.67 -13.97 -20.05
C VAL A 108 16.61 -12.81 -20.47
N ARG A 109 17.24 -12.89 -21.64
CA ARG A 109 18.12 -11.80 -22.12
C ARG A 109 17.36 -10.52 -22.46
N GLU A 110 16.23 -10.65 -23.15
CA GLU A 110 15.39 -9.51 -23.50
C GLU A 110 14.89 -8.78 -22.25
N MET A 111 14.49 -9.53 -21.24
CA MET A 111 14.02 -8.96 -19.97
C MET A 111 15.15 -8.33 -19.15
N ASN A 112 16.31 -8.97 -19.07
CA ASN A 112 17.49 -8.37 -18.43
C ASN A 112 17.92 -7.06 -19.11
N THR A 113 17.85 -6.99 -20.43
CA THR A 113 18.16 -5.76 -21.16
C THR A 113 17.13 -4.67 -20.88
N ARG A 114 15.84 -5.01 -20.81
CA ARG A 114 14.76 -4.10 -20.45
C ARG A 114 14.92 -3.57 -19.00
N LEU A 115 15.21 -4.46 -18.05
CA LEU A 115 15.43 -4.06 -16.65
C LEU A 115 16.61 -3.10 -16.51
N MET A 116 17.72 -3.39 -17.16
CA MET A 116 18.89 -2.51 -17.13
C MET A 116 18.59 -1.12 -17.68
N LYS A 117 17.81 -1.04 -18.75
CA LYS A 117 17.38 0.25 -19.31
C LYS A 117 16.47 1.02 -18.34
N VAL A 118 15.53 0.32 -17.70
CA VAL A 118 14.65 0.94 -16.67
C VAL A 118 15.51 1.45 -15.50
N TYR A 119 16.47 0.68 -15.04
CA TYR A 119 17.39 1.10 -13.97
C TYR A 119 18.26 2.30 -14.38
N GLU A 120 18.74 2.34 -15.60
CA GLU A 120 19.45 3.49 -16.15
C GLU A 120 18.56 4.75 -16.14
N ASP A 121 17.32 4.62 -16.62
CA ASP A 121 16.34 5.71 -16.63
C ASP A 121 15.99 6.18 -15.21
N LEU A 122 15.80 5.26 -14.27
CA LEU A 122 15.57 5.58 -12.87
C LEU A 122 16.76 6.27 -12.19
N THR A 123 17.98 5.97 -12.66
CA THR A 123 19.22 6.54 -12.09
C THR A 123 19.47 7.96 -12.58
N PHE A 124 19.31 8.20 -13.88
CA PHE A 124 19.84 9.40 -14.54
C PHE A 124 18.77 10.40 -14.99
N LYS A 125 17.50 10.01 -15.09
CA LYS A 125 16.41 10.91 -15.45
C LYS A 125 15.68 11.43 -14.19
N SER A 126 15.26 12.70 -14.24
CA SER A 126 14.40 13.28 -13.18
C SER A 126 12.98 12.72 -13.23
N SER A 127 12.19 12.91 -12.16
CA SER A 127 10.77 12.52 -12.12
C SER A 127 9.92 13.25 -13.18
N LEU A 128 10.35 14.42 -13.64
CA LEU A 128 9.68 15.17 -14.70
C LEU A 128 9.80 14.50 -16.09
N GLU A 129 10.86 13.71 -16.29
CA GLU A 129 11.20 13.09 -17.57
C GLU A 129 10.96 11.57 -17.60
N ASN A 130 10.61 10.97 -16.46
CA ASN A 130 10.49 9.52 -16.31
C ASN A 130 9.11 9.13 -15.75
N ASP A 131 8.30 8.49 -16.59
CA ASP A 131 6.95 8.04 -16.21
C ASP A 131 6.97 7.01 -15.08
N VAL A 132 7.97 6.11 -15.04
CA VAL A 132 8.11 5.11 -13.98
C VAL A 132 8.34 5.76 -12.61
N LYS A 133 9.08 6.88 -12.53
CA LYS A 133 9.23 7.64 -11.28
C LYS A 133 7.93 8.28 -10.81
N ARG A 134 7.01 8.59 -11.73
CA ARG A 134 5.71 9.24 -11.45
C ARG A 134 4.55 8.27 -11.33
N GLU A 135 4.76 6.99 -11.56
CA GLU A 135 3.71 5.95 -11.56
C GLU A 135 2.88 5.95 -10.28
N ASN A 136 3.51 6.25 -9.14
CA ASN A 136 2.82 6.39 -7.86
C ASN A 136 3.03 7.81 -7.30
N ALA A 137 1.99 8.64 -7.33
CA ALA A 137 2.03 10.02 -6.87
C ALA A 137 2.37 10.19 -5.37
N ASN A 138 2.17 9.14 -4.56
CA ASN A 138 2.48 9.16 -3.14
C ASN A 138 3.95 8.86 -2.82
N ILE A 139 4.76 8.48 -3.82
CA ILE A 139 6.18 8.16 -3.66
C ILE A 139 7.01 9.19 -4.41
N ASP A 140 7.87 9.90 -3.70
CA ASP A 140 8.84 10.77 -4.33
C ASP A 140 10.01 9.93 -4.88
N GLY A 141 9.97 9.70 -6.20
CA GLY A 141 10.97 8.93 -6.93
C GLY A 141 12.35 9.61 -7.05
N ASP A 142 12.48 10.89 -6.68
CA ASP A 142 13.76 11.61 -6.69
C ASP A 142 14.49 11.52 -5.34
N THR A 143 13.84 11.00 -4.29
CA THR A 143 14.54 10.66 -3.04
C THR A 143 15.36 9.37 -3.19
N ALA A 144 16.47 9.26 -2.46
CA ALA A 144 17.30 8.05 -2.47
C ALA A 144 16.50 6.78 -2.15
N MET A 145 15.64 6.83 -1.13
CA MET A 145 14.82 5.69 -0.74
C MET A 145 13.67 5.43 -1.73
N GLY A 146 13.10 6.48 -2.34
CA GLY A 146 12.11 6.34 -3.40
C GLY A 146 12.69 5.68 -4.66
N THR A 147 13.90 6.07 -5.07
CA THR A 147 14.62 5.43 -6.17
C THR A 147 14.91 3.94 -5.87
N MET A 148 15.38 3.62 -4.67
CA MET A 148 15.64 2.24 -4.25
C MET A 148 14.36 1.40 -4.23
N LEU A 149 13.24 1.97 -3.78
CA LEU A 149 11.94 1.30 -3.83
C LEU A 149 11.52 1.01 -5.29
N LYS A 150 11.72 1.96 -6.20
CA LYS A 150 11.44 1.77 -7.63
C LYS A 150 12.33 0.70 -8.27
N TYR A 151 13.60 0.61 -7.91
CA TYR A 151 14.46 -0.51 -8.35
C TYR A 151 13.88 -1.85 -7.89
N GLY A 152 13.48 -1.95 -6.62
CA GLY A 152 12.87 -3.17 -6.08
C GLY A 152 11.56 -3.52 -6.78
N SER A 153 10.69 -2.55 -6.99
CA SER A 153 9.42 -2.69 -7.69
C SER A 153 9.59 -3.22 -9.11
N GLU A 154 10.44 -2.59 -9.92
CA GLU A 154 10.67 -3.01 -11.31
C GLU A 154 11.34 -4.39 -11.40
N GLY A 155 12.27 -4.69 -10.48
CA GLY A 155 12.86 -6.02 -10.37
C GLY A 155 11.84 -7.09 -10.02
N ALA A 156 10.96 -6.82 -9.05
CA ALA A 156 9.89 -7.72 -8.62
C ALA A 156 8.86 -7.96 -9.74
N LYS A 157 8.37 -6.91 -10.42
CA LYS A 157 7.46 -7.04 -11.57
C LYS A 157 8.02 -8.01 -12.61
N GLN A 158 9.28 -7.84 -13.00
CA GLN A 158 9.92 -8.72 -13.97
C GLN A 158 10.08 -10.15 -13.47
N PHE A 159 10.43 -10.33 -12.19
CA PHE A 159 10.49 -11.66 -11.59
C PHE A 159 9.13 -12.37 -11.66
N TYR A 160 8.05 -11.68 -11.29
CA TYR A 160 6.70 -12.26 -11.34
C TYR A 160 6.25 -12.57 -12.78
N GLU A 161 6.52 -11.70 -13.74
CA GLU A 161 6.23 -11.95 -15.15
C GLU A 161 6.99 -13.16 -15.72
N MET A 162 8.23 -13.38 -15.27
CA MET A 162 9.10 -14.44 -15.79
C MET A 162 8.84 -15.81 -15.18
N PHE A 163 8.59 -15.85 -13.86
CA PHE A 163 8.69 -17.10 -13.09
C PHE A 163 7.41 -17.48 -12.36
N ILE A 164 6.51 -16.54 -12.12
CA ILE A 164 5.32 -16.79 -11.28
C ILE A 164 4.03 -16.80 -12.10
N LEU A 165 3.84 -15.79 -12.96
CA LEU A 165 2.64 -15.70 -13.79
C LEU A 165 2.62 -16.76 -14.89
N ASP A 166 1.42 -17.21 -15.23
CA ASP A 166 1.22 -17.96 -16.49
C ASP A 166 1.71 -17.12 -17.67
N PRO A 167 2.46 -17.68 -18.61
CA PRO A 167 2.99 -16.95 -19.77
C PRO A 167 1.94 -16.19 -20.58
N ALA A 168 0.71 -16.72 -20.68
CA ALA A 168 -0.39 -16.05 -21.39
C ALA A 168 -0.86 -14.81 -20.63
N HIS A 169 -0.96 -14.87 -19.27
CA HIS A 169 -1.32 -13.72 -18.45
C HIS A 169 -0.23 -12.66 -18.44
N ALA A 170 1.04 -13.07 -18.33
CA ALA A 170 2.17 -12.17 -18.43
C ALA A 170 2.22 -11.44 -19.78
N LYS A 171 1.91 -12.16 -20.88
CA LYS A 171 1.82 -11.56 -22.22
C LYS A 171 0.67 -10.57 -22.30
N ALA A 172 -0.53 -10.96 -21.89
CA ALA A 172 -1.71 -10.09 -21.91
C ALA A 172 -1.52 -8.81 -21.07
N HIS A 173 -0.85 -8.92 -19.91
CA HIS A 173 -0.49 -7.76 -19.10
C HIS A 173 0.49 -6.81 -19.80
N ARG A 174 1.54 -7.36 -20.45
CA ARG A 174 2.51 -6.54 -21.21
C ARG A 174 1.94 -5.89 -22.46
N GLU A 175 1.00 -6.55 -23.12
CA GLU A 175 0.32 -6.05 -24.32
C GLU A 175 -0.81 -5.08 -23.99
N GLY A 176 -1.20 -4.96 -22.71
CA GLY A 176 -2.25 -4.06 -22.24
C GLY A 176 -3.67 -4.62 -22.37
N ASP A 177 -3.82 -5.89 -22.68
CA ASP A 177 -5.12 -6.57 -22.73
C ASP A 177 -5.75 -6.69 -21.35
N ILE A 178 -4.91 -6.86 -20.31
CA ILE A 178 -5.28 -6.84 -18.90
C ILE A 178 -4.30 -6.00 -18.10
N HIS A 179 -4.74 -5.51 -16.93
CA HIS A 179 -3.87 -4.87 -15.94
C HIS A 179 -3.86 -5.69 -14.65
N ILE A 180 -2.67 -6.17 -14.24
CA ILE A 180 -2.46 -6.78 -12.92
C ILE A 180 -1.97 -5.66 -12.00
N HIS A 181 -2.85 -5.23 -11.09
CA HIS A 181 -2.56 -4.14 -10.16
C HIS A 181 -1.57 -4.59 -9.08
N ASP A 182 -0.67 -3.69 -8.66
CA ASP A 182 0.33 -3.96 -7.62
C ASP A 182 1.16 -5.24 -7.86
N LEU A 183 1.52 -5.49 -9.12
CA LEU A 183 2.24 -6.71 -9.53
C LEU A 183 3.55 -6.91 -8.76
N ASP A 184 4.22 -5.83 -8.37
CA ASP A 184 5.45 -5.85 -7.56
C ASP A 184 5.25 -6.41 -6.15
N PHE A 185 4.03 -6.42 -5.63
CA PHE A 185 3.67 -6.97 -4.32
C PHE A 185 2.89 -8.29 -4.38
N LEU A 186 2.77 -8.92 -5.55
CA LEU A 186 1.89 -10.06 -5.82
C LEU A 186 1.92 -11.18 -4.77
N THR A 187 3.10 -11.52 -4.24
CA THR A 187 3.25 -12.60 -3.23
C THR A 187 3.71 -12.08 -1.86
N LEU A 188 3.92 -10.78 -1.70
CA LEU A 188 4.54 -10.23 -0.50
C LEU A 188 3.52 -9.90 0.58
N THR A 189 2.37 -9.36 0.20
CA THR A 189 1.33 -8.91 1.13
C THR A 189 -0.02 -8.77 0.45
N THR A 190 -1.06 -8.55 1.26
CA THR A 190 -2.36 -8.12 0.76
C THR A 190 -2.33 -6.64 0.34
N THR A 191 -3.12 -6.30 -0.66
CA THR A 191 -3.34 -4.91 -1.09
C THR A 191 -4.67 -4.43 -0.52
N CYS A 192 -4.69 -3.24 0.06
CA CYS A 192 -5.84 -2.62 0.71
C CYS A 192 -6.37 -3.38 1.94
N CYS A 193 -6.72 -2.64 2.98
CA CYS A 193 -7.28 -3.23 4.19
C CYS A 193 -8.28 -2.31 4.88
N GLN A 194 -9.07 -2.89 5.79
CA GLN A 194 -9.91 -2.16 6.71
C GLN A 194 -9.40 -2.32 8.14
N ILE A 195 -9.29 -1.20 8.86
CA ILE A 195 -8.78 -1.16 10.24
C ILE A 195 -9.96 -0.97 11.19
N ASP A 196 -10.19 -1.95 12.05
CA ASP A 196 -11.18 -1.87 13.14
C ASP A 196 -10.58 -1.15 14.35
N LEU A 197 -10.67 0.18 14.36
CA LEU A 197 -10.16 0.99 15.47
C LEU A 197 -10.90 0.74 16.78
N LEU A 198 -12.21 0.39 16.76
CA LEU A 198 -12.95 0.06 17.98
C LEU A 198 -12.32 -1.10 18.72
N LYS A 199 -12.01 -2.17 17.98
CA LYS A 199 -11.36 -3.36 18.54
C LYS A 199 -9.95 -3.05 19.03
N LEU A 200 -9.16 -2.36 18.19
CA LEU A 200 -7.78 -1.99 18.55
C LEU A 200 -7.72 -1.14 19.81
N PHE A 201 -8.62 -0.18 19.95
CA PHE A 201 -8.60 0.72 21.11
C PHE A 201 -9.10 0.05 22.38
N ARG A 202 -10.11 -0.82 22.31
CA ARG A 202 -10.62 -1.56 23.45
C ARG A 202 -9.61 -2.55 24.02
N ASP A 203 -8.96 -3.32 23.13
CA ASP A 203 -8.09 -4.42 23.52
C ASP A 203 -6.62 -3.97 23.67
N GLY A 204 -6.28 -2.78 23.13
CA GLY A 204 -4.91 -2.34 22.92
C GLY A 204 -4.27 -3.06 21.72
N PHE A 205 -3.12 -2.60 21.28
CA PHE A 205 -2.41 -3.21 20.16
C PHE A 205 -0.90 -2.97 20.24
N SER A 206 -0.13 -3.75 19.47
CA SER A 206 1.31 -3.60 19.32
C SER A 206 1.65 -3.28 17.87
N THR A 207 2.62 -2.39 17.67
CA THR A 207 3.22 -2.08 16.36
C THR A 207 4.52 -2.87 16.12
N GLY A 208 4.79 -3.89 16.95
CA GLY A 208 6.05 -4.64 16.92
C GLY A 208 7.14 -4.10 17.85
N HIS A 209 7.05 -2.86 18.31
CA HIS A 209 8.04 -2.21 19.17
C HIS A 209 7.54 -1.86 20.57
N GLY A 210 6.32 -2.22 20.92
CA GLY A 210 5.71 -1.98 22.22
C GLY A 210 4.21 -2.12 22.17
N PHE A 211 3.58 -2.18 23.35
CA PHE A 211 2.14 -2.31 23.48
C PHE A 211 1.48 -0.95 23.79
N LEU A 212 0.46 -0.60 23.02
CA LEU A 212 -0.35 0.60 23.17
C LEU A 212 -1.66 0.24 23.85
N ARG A 213 -1.87 0.79 25.05
CA ARG A 213 -3.09 0.58 25.83
C ARG A 213 -4.29 1.35 25.26
N GLU A 214 -5.48 1.05 25.75
CA GLU A 214 -6.70 1.81 25.47
C GLU A 214 -6.48 3.32 25.75
N PRO A 215 -6.83 4.22 24.82
CA PRO A 215 -6.69 5.66 25.01
C PRO A 215 -7.73 6.24 25.97
N ASN A 216 -7.39 7.34 26.63
CA ASN A 216 -8.17 7.92 27.72
C ASN A 216 -8.93 9.21 27.34
N ASP A 217 -8.64 9.84 26.24
CA ASP A 217 -9.28 11.06 25.75
C ASP A 217 -9.24 11.16 24.22
N ILE A 218 -9.99 12.09 23.65
CA ILE A 218 -10.10 12.23 22.17
C ILE A 218 -8.77 12.52 21.49
N ARG A 219 -7.83 13.20 22.15
CA ARG A 219 -6.51 13.47 21.60
C ARG A 219 -5.69 12.20 21.48
N SER A 220 -5.72 11.36 22.53
CA SER A 220 -5.06 10.06 22.51
C SER A 220 -5.70 9.12 21.47
N TYR A 221 -7.04 9.16 21.34
CA TYR A 221 -7.75 8.40 20.29
C TYR A 221 -7.27 8.81 18.90
N SER A 222 -7.17 10.11 18.62
CA SER A 222 -6.68 10.64 17.35
C SER A 222 -5.23 10.25 17.09
N ALA A 223 -4.34 10.39 18.07
CA ALA A 223 -2.94 10.02 17.95
C ALA A 223 -2.77 8.52 17.67
N LEU A 224 -3.50 7.65 18.38
CA LEU A 224 -3.45 6.20 18.17
C LEU A 224 -4.07 5.78 16.83
N ALA A 225 -5.07 6.50 16.33
CA ALA A 225 -5.59 6.27 14.98
C ALA A 225 -4.52 6.53 13.90
N CYS A 226 -3.78 7.64 14.03
CA CYS A 226 -2.64 7.93 13.15
C CYS A 226 -1.56 6.84 13.24
N ILE A 227 -1.19 6.42 14.45
CA ILE A 227 -0.18 5.36 14.66
C ILE A 227 -0.63 4.04 14.03
N ALA A 228 -1.89 3.65 14.20
CA ALA A 228 -2.43 2.43 13.60
C ALA A 228 -2.34 2.47 12.07
N ILE A 229 -2.75 3.56 11.44
CA ILE A 229 -2.70 3.74 9.98
C ILE A 229 -1.24 3.77 9.50
N GLN A 230 -0.37 4.54 10.15
CA GLN A 230 1.03 4.70 9.75
C GLN A 230 1.87 3.43 9.96
N SER A 231 1.63 2.70 11.04
CA SER A 231 2.30 1.42 11.29
C SER A 231 1.86 0.38 10.26
N ASN A 232 0.54 0.24 10.04
CA ASN A 232 0.00 -0.71 9.09
C ASN A 232 0.46 -0.45 7.64
N GLN A 233 0.81 0.79 7.29
CA GLN A 233 1.36 1.13 5.98
C GLN A 233 2.65 0.35 5.64
N ASN A 234 3.43 -0.05 6.65
CA ASN A 234 4.66 -0.82 6.45
C ASN A 234 4.40 -2.33 6.26
N ASP A 235 3.26 -2.82 6.74
CA ASP A 235 2.93 -4.26 6.74
C ASP A 235 2.05 -4.67 5.55
N GLN A 236 1.47 -3.71 4.83
CA GLN A 236 0.62 -3.95 3.67
C GLN A 236 0.89 -2.93 2.55
N HIS A 237 0.39 -3.18 1.35
CA HIS A 237 0.45 -2.25 0.21
C HIS A 237 -0.95 -1.76 -0.17
N GLY A 238 -1.04 -0.53 -0.67
CA GLY A 238 -2.31 0.07 -1.11
C GLY A 238 -3.05 0.87 -0.04
N GLY A 239 -4.34 1.07 -0.25
CA GLY A 239 -5.18 1.92 0.59
C GLY A 239 -5.59 1.28 1.91
N GLN A 240 -5.78 2.13 2.92
CA GLN A 240 -6.24 1.74 4.24
C GLN A 240 -7.53 2.48 4.58
N SER A 241 -8.54 1.77 5.05
CA SER A 241 -9.84 2.34 5.38
C SER A 241 -10.21 2.11 6.84
N VAL A 242 -10.75 3.14 7.49
CA VAL A 242 -11.44 2.99 8.78
C VAL A 242 -12.95 3.00 8.52
N PRO A 243 -13.63 1.85 8.58
CA PRO A 243 -15.00 1.72 8.08
C PRO A 243 -16.07 2.42 8.96
N ASN A 244 -15.78 2.68 10.23
CA ASN A 244 -16.71 3.26 11.21
C ASN A 244 -16.00 4.27 12.10
N PHE A 245 -15.44 5.32 11.48
CA PHE A 245 -14.62 6.29 12.20
C PHE A 245 -15.37 7.07 13.27
N ASP A 246 -16.61 7.48 12.97
CA ASP A 246 -17.52 8.15 13.91
C ASP A 246 -17.76 7.32 15.19
N TYR A 247 -18.14 6.06 15.03
CA TYR A 247 -18.32 5.13 16.16
C TYR A 247 -17.00 4.84 16.90
N SER A 248 -15.90 4.77 16.17
CA SER A 248 -14.59 4.44 16.75
C SER A 248 -14.05 5.56 17.64
N MET A 249 -14.36 6.81 17.31
CA MET A 249 -13.87 7.99 18.04
C MET A 249 -14.84 8.48 19.13
N ALA A 250 -16.12 8.17 19.03
CA ALA A 250 -17.15 8.58 19.98
C ALA A 250 -16.82 8.25 21.45
N PRO A 251 -16.25 7.06 21.79
CA PRO A 251 -15.82 6.77 23.16
C PRO A 251 -14.74 7.75 23.67
N GLY A 252 -13.85 8.22 22.80
CA GLY A 252 -12.83 9.22 23.12
C GLY A 252 -13.45 10.55 23.53
N VAL A 253 -14.47 11.01 22.80
CA VAL A 253 -15.24 12.22 23.15
C VAL A 253 -15.93 12.04 24.50
N ARG A 254 -16.58 10.89 24.73
CA ARG A 254 -17.25 10.58 25.99
C ARG A 254 -16.32 10.62 27.19
N LYS A 255 -15.16 9.97 27.10
CA LYS A 255 -14.14 9.98 28.15
C LYS A 255 -13.61 11.41 28.40
N THR A 256 -13.43 12.18 27.34
CA THR A 256 -13.00 13.59 27.41
C THR A 256 -14.03 14.43 28.16
N PHE A 257 -15.29 14.34 27.79
CA PHE A 257 -16.36 15.10 28.45
C PHE A 257 -16.47 14.75 29.95
N ARG A 258 -16.47 13.45 30.29
CA ARG A 258 -16.50 12.97 31.68
C ARG A 258 -15.36 13.55 32.50
N LYS A 259 -14.11 13.54 31.95
CA LYS A 259 -12.95 14.11 32.60
C LYS A 259 -13.09 15.62 32.79
N LEU A 260 -13.46 16.34 31.73
CA LEU A 260 -13.59 17.79 31.76
C LEU A 260 -14.76 18.26 32.64
N PHE A 261 -15.84 17.51 32.72
CA PHE A 261 -16.93 17.78 33.66
C PHE A 261 -16.40 17.76 35.09
N ARG A 262 -15.69 16.71 35.49
CA ARG A 262 -15.10 16.58 36.82
C ARG A 262 -14.10 17.70 37.13
N ASP A 263 -13.20 17.99 36.17
CA ASP A 263 -12.18 19.02 36.35
C ASP A 263 -12.78 20.43 36.45
N ASN A 264 -13.87 20.72 35.71
CA ASN A 264 -14.58 21.98 35.79
C ASN A 264 -15.53 22.05 37.01
N LEU A 265 -16.03 20.91 37.50
CA LEU A 265 -16.76 20.86 38.77
C LEU A 265 -15.82 21.22 39.93
N ALA A 266 -14.58 20.69 39.96
CA ALA A 266 -13.59 21.05 40.96
C ALA A 266 -13.33 22.57 40.96
N LYS A 267 -13.08 23.15 39.77
CA LYS A 267 -12.92 24.61 39.63
C LYS A 267 -14.12 25.42 40.09
N ALA A 268 -15.34 24.89 39.81
CA ALA A 268 -16.55 25.58 40.25
C ALA A 268 -16.71 25.58 41.76
N LEU A 269 -16.34 24.46 42.40
CA LEU A 269 -16.33 24.34 43.86
C LEU A 269 -15.32 25.27 44.52
N GLU A 270 -14.12 25.45 43.95
CA GLU A 270 -13.13 26.42 44.39
C GLU A 270 -13.64 27.87 44.26
N VAL A 271 -14.40 28.17 43.18
CA VAL A 271 -14.84 29.56 42.89
C VAL A 271 -16.12 29.94 43.63
N PHE A 272 -17.06 29.01 43.78
CA PHE A 272 -18.41 29.27 44.29
C PHE A 272 -18.68 28.62 45.65
N GLY A 273 -17.84 27.69 46.13
CA GLY A 273 -17.92 27.12 47.45
C GLY A 273 -17.59 28.18 48.50
N GLU A 274 -18.42 28.29 49.55
CA GLU A 274 -18.15 29.24 50.66
C GLU A 274 -17.17 28.61 51.63
N ASP A 275 -16.15 29.38 51.98
CA ASP A 275 -15.15 29.32 53.06
C ASP A 275 -14.85 27.99 53.81
N ASP A 276 -13.60 27.65 53.71
CA ASP A 276 -12.59 27.12 54.68
C ASP A 276 -12.88 25.81 55.48
N ASN A 277 -14.05 25.23 55.53
CA ASN A 277 -14.24 24.05 56.37
C ASN A 277 -14.91 22.80 55.76
N ASN A 278 -15.32 22.84 54.48
CA ASN A 278 -15.81 21.65 53.76
C ASN A 278 -15.24 21.60 52.35
N GLU A 279 -14.02 21.17 52.23
CA GLU A 279 -13.38 20.87 50.93
C GLU A 279 -14.11 19.66 50.29
N VAL A 280 -15.07 19.94 49.42
CA VAL A 280 -15.73 18.91 48.63
C VAL A 280 -14.78 18.40 47.58
N ASP A 281 -14.23 17.22 47.75
CA ASP A 281 -13.42 16.57 46.73
C ASP A 281 -14.33 16.16 45.54
N ALA A 282 -14.27 16.98 44.48
CA ALA A 282 -15.00 16.74 43.25
C ALA A 282 -14.71 15.36 42.63
N ARG A 283 -13.51 14.84 42.79
CA ARG A 283 -13.13 13.52 42.29
C ARG A 283 -13.82 12.40 43.08
N ALA A 284 -13.68 12.43 44.38
CA ALA A 284 -14.32 11.45 45.26
C ALA A 284 -15.85 11.48 45.10
N LEU A 285 -16.43 12.69 44.99
CA LEU A 285 -17.87 12.86 44.79
C LEU A 285 -18.35 12.31 43.46
N THR A 286 -17.65 12.61 42.35
CA THR A 286 -18.01 12.08 41.03
C THR A 286 -17.87 10.56 40.97
N GLU A 287 -16.82 9.99 41.56
CA GLU A 287 -16.60 8.53 41.60
C GLU A 287 -17.72 7.84 42.46
N ARG A 288 -18.14 8.45 43.59
CA ARG A 288 -19.26 7.95 44.39
C ARG A 288 -20.57 7.93 43.61
N VAL A 289 -20.93 9.05 42.97
CA VAL A 289 -22.20 9.14 42.21
C VAL A 289 -22.19 8.17 41.02
N GLU A 290 -21.06 8.00 40.37
CA GLU A 290 -20.91 7.04 39.25
C GLU A 290 -21.06 5.58 39.73
N GLN A 291 -20.49 5.23 40.89
CA GLN A 291 -20.64 3.89 41.48
C GLN A 291 -22.09 3.60 41.94
N GLU A 292 -22.74 4.57 42.58
CA GLU A 292 -24.11 4.43 43.08
C GLU A 292 -25.14 4.35 41.95
N THR A 293 -24.95 5.08 40.87
CA THR A 293 -25.95 5.19 39.80
C THR A 293 -25.65 4.35 38.57
N GLY A 294 -24.42 3.89 38.40
CA GLY A 294 -23.94 3.30 37.15
C GLY A 294 -23.95 4.26 35.97
N LYS A 295 -24.04 5.57 36.20
CA LYS A 295 -24.15 6.63 35.20
C LYS A 295 -22.99 7.60 35.34
N TRP A 296 -22.68 8.31 34.30
CA TRP A 296 -21.60 9.31 34.24
C TRP A 296 -22.03 10.53 33.44
N ALA A 297 -21.30 11.63 33.61
CA ALA A 297 -21.51 12.85 32.83
C ALA A 297 -21.38 12.57 31.33
N CYS A 298 -22.40 12.90 30.56
CA CYS A 298 -22.44 12.71 29.11
C CYS A 298 -22.76 14.02 28.37
N LEU A 299 -22.33 14.12 27.11
CA LEU A 299 -22.47 15.33 26.31
C LEU A 299 -23.93 15.77 26.14
N ALA A 300 -24.84 14.84 25.89
CA ALA A 300 -26.26 15.13 25.73
C ALA A 300 -26.99 15.56 27.02
N GLY A 301 -26.52 15.14 28.18
CA GLY A 301 -27.29 15.21 29.42
C GLY A 301 -28.48 14.26 29.44
N GLY A 302 -29.39 14.47 30.43
CA GLY A 302 -30.70 13.78 30.46
C GLY A 302 -30.68 12.30 30.80
N ASN A 303 -29.53 11.75 31.19
CA ASN A 303 -29.40 10.36 31.63
C ASN A 303 -29.63 10.17 33.14
N GLY A 304 -30.01 11.24 33.88
CA GLY A 304 -30.20 11.25 35.32
C GLY A 304 -28.94 11.38 36.15
N TYR A 305 -27.76 11.54 35.52
CA TYR A 305 -26.49 11.78 36.22
C TYR A 305 -26.44 13.19 36.83
N ASP A 306 -26.88 14.20 36.07
CA ASP A 306 -26.85 15.60 36.51
C ASP A 306 -27.72 15.81 37.74
N GLU A 307 -28.90 15.17 37.80
CA GLU A 307 -29.81 15.19 38.93
C GLU A 307 -29.19 14.48 40.16
N ALA A 308 -28.57 13.32 39.95
CA ALA A 308 -27.87 12.61 41.00
C ALA A 308 -26.69 13.39 41.58
N MET A 309 -25.91 14.04 40.68
CA MET A 309 -24.79 14.90 41.09
C MET A 309 -25.26 16.13 41.86
N ALA A 310 -26.32 16.81 41.40
CA ALA A 310 -26.89 17.95 42.08
C ALA A 310 -27.40 17.55 43.47
N LYS A 311 -28.06 16.37 43.61
CA LYS A 311 -28.48 15.85 44.90
C LYS A 311 -27.31 15.57 45.84
N ALA A 312 -26.23 14.97 45.35
CA ALA A 312 -25.04 14.70 46.15
C ALA A 312 -24.36 15.98 46.62
N LEU A 313 -24.29 17.01 45.76
CA LEU A 313 -23.76 18.33 46.11
C LEU A 313 -24.64 19.04 47.16
N SER A 314 -25.97 18.84 47.12
CA SER A 314 -26.91 19.45 48.10
C SER A 314 -26.79 18.86 49.52
N GLU A 315 -26.01 17.80 49.73
CA GLU A 315 -25.67 17.29 51.05
C GLU A 315 -24.77 18.29 51.83
N THR A 316 -24.00 19.11 51.11
CA THR A 316 -22.99 20.01 51.68
C THR A 316 -23.14 21.47 51.28
N LEU A 317 -23.85 21.77 50.20
CA LEU A 317 -23.96 23.11 49.60
C LEU A 317 -25.43 23.53 49.49
N ASP A 318 -25.69 24.84 49.51
CA ASP A 318 -27.02 25.37 49.26
C ASP A 318 -27.43 25.20 47.77
N GLU A 319 -28.75 25.17 47.52
CA GLU A 319 -29.31 24.94 46.19
C GLU A 319 -28.81 25.93 45.11
N LYS A 320 -28.61 27.20 45.47
CA LYS A 320 -28.16 28.23 44.57
C LYS A 320 -26.71 28.01 44.15
N THR A 321 -25.84 27.62 45.07
CA THR A 321 -24.45 27.28 44.84
C THR A 321 -24.33 26.00 44.00
N VAL A 322 -25.12 24.97 44.34
CA VAL A 322 -25.21 23.74 43.51
C VAL A 322 -25.58 24.06 42.07
N ALA A 323 -26.61 24.87 41.84
CA ALA A 323 -27.04 25.26 40.51
C ALA A 323 -25.96 26.01 39.73
N LYS A 324 -25.17 26.89 40.39
CA LYS A 324 -24.03 27.59 39.77
C LYS A 324 -22.92 26.63 39.42
N CYS A 325 -22.52 25.74 40.32
CA CYS A 325 -21.48 24.74 40.10
C CYS A 325 -21.82 23.80 38.94
N MET A 326 -23.02 23.25 38.92
CA MET A 326 -23.49 22.36 37.86
C MET A 326 -23.53 23.07 36.49
N LYS A 327 -24.09 24.29 36.45
CA LYS A 327 -24.13 25.10 35.22
C LYS A 327 -22.74 25.42 34.70
N PHE A 328 -21.82 25.80 35.57
CA PHE A 328 -20.41 26.08 35.20
C PHE A 328 -19.75 24.83 34.67
N ALA A 329 -19.76 23.74 35.44
CA ALA A 329 -19.11 22.49 35.07
C ALA A 329 -19.59 22.00 33.69
N ARG A 330 -20.89 21.99 33.45
CA ARG A 330 -21.48 21.56 32.20
C ARG A 330 -21.10 22.45 31.00
N LYS A 331 -21.26 23.76 31.19
CA LYS A 331 -20.94 24.75 30.12
C LYS A 331 -19.47 24.67 29.66
N TYR A 332 -18.57 24.60 30.62
CA TYR A 332 -17.14 24.58 30.29
C TYR A 332 -16.68 23.20 29.82
N ALA A 333 -17.22 22.11 30.35
CA ALA A 333 -16.97 20.77 29.83
C ALA A 333 -17.40 20.64 28.36
N ASP A 334 -18.58 21.13 27.98
CA ASP A 334 -19.03 21.14 26.58
C ASP A 334 -18.10 21.95 25.70
N LYS A 335 -17.82 23.20 26.09
CA LYS A 335 -16.93 24.10 25.32
C LYS A 335 -15.54 23.52 25.12
N GLU A 336 -14.94 23.00 26.17
CA GLU A 336 -13.59 22.42 26.13
C GLU A 336 -13.54 21.10 25.36
N THR A 337 -14.61 20.26 25.46
CA THR A 337 -14.72 19.02 24.69
C THR A 337 -14.82 19.31 23.19
N ARG A 338 -15.68 20.25 22.78
CA ARG A 338 -15.79 20.67 21.37
C ARG A 338 -14.45 21.17 20.81
N LYS A 339 -13.80 22.08 21.56
CA LYS A 339 -12.48 22.59 21.20
C LYS A 339 -11.43 21.48 21.13
N GLY A 340 -11.39 20.59 22.11
CA GLY A 340 -10.44 19.48 22.15
C GLY A 340 -10.67 18.47 21.01
N THR A 341 -11.94 18.22 20.65
CA THR A 341 -12.28 17.36 19.52
C THR A 341 -11.86 18.00 18.18
N TYR A 342 -12.12 19.28 17.98
CA TYR A 342 -11.62 20.00 16.81
C TYR A 342 -10.11 19.89 16.66
N GLN A 343 -9.36 20.19 17.72
CA GLN A 343 -7.89 20.11 17.72
C GLN A 343 -7.38 18.69 17.44
N ALA A 344 -8.10 17.67 17.93
CA ALA A 344 -7.76 16.28 17.68
C ALA A 344 -7.98 15.90 16.20
N MET A 345 -9.08 16.37 15.59
CA MET A 345 -9.36 16.14 14.17
C MET A 345 -8.40 16.92 13.25
N GLU A 346 -8.13 18.17 13.58
CA GLU A 346 -7.13 18.98 12.89
C GLU A 346 -5.75 18.30 12.92
N ALA A 347 -5.29 17.85 14.08
CA ALA A 347 -4.03 17.14 14.22
C ALA A 347 -4.01 15.83 13.40
N LEU A 348 -5.12 15.09 13.32
CA LEU A 348 -5.25 13.88 12.51
C LEU A 348 -5.09 14.20 11.03
N VAL A 349 -5.80 15.20 10.52
CA VAL A 349 -5.71 15.64 9.12
C VAL A 349 -4.28 16.07 8.78
N HIS A 350 -3.66 16.90 9.63
CA HIS A 350 -2.27 17.33 9.43
C HIS A 350 -1.29 16.15 9.44
N ASN A 351 -1.40 15.22 10.39
CA ASN A 351 -0.53 14.04 10.47
C ASN A 351 -0.61 13.17 9.23
N LEU A 352 -1.81 12.89 8.73
CA LEU A 352 -2.01 12.03 7.56
C LEU A 352 -1.53 12.67 6.24
N ASN A 353 -1.28 13.97 6.22
CA ASN A 353 -0.74 14.69 5.06
C ASN A 353 0.76 15.04 5.17
N THR A 354 1.36 15.00 6.37
CA THR A 354 2.72 15.47 6.57
C THR A 354 3.68 14.43 7.12
N MET A 355 3.17 13.38 7.77
CA MET A 355 4.01 12.32 8.36
C MET A 355 4.27 11.20 7.36
N HIS A 356 5.52 11.06 6.98
CA HIS A 356 5.99 9.95 6.16
C HIS A 356 6.21 8.72 7.03
N SER A 357 5.56 7.61 6.73
CA SER A 357 5.70 6.35 7.48
C SER A 357 6.36 5.23 6.69
N ARG A 358 6.65 5.46 5.40
CA ARG A 358 7.34 4.51 4.51
C ARG A 358 8.42 5.20 3.68
N ALA A 359 9.34 4.39 3.14
CA ALA A 359 10.36 4.84 2.19
C ALA A 359 9.77 5.62 1.02
N GLY A 360 10.54 6.57 0.46
CA GLY A 360 10.09 7.41 -0.66
C GLY A 360 9.18 8.57 -0.25
N ALA A 361 9.27 9.02 1.00
CA ALA A 361 8.45 10.11 1.55
C ALA A 361 6.93 9.85 1.43
N GLN A 362 6.52 8.57 1.40
CA GLN A 362 5.14 8.19 1.19
C GLN A 362 4.28 8.50 2.41
N ILE A 363 3.24 9.34 2.21
CA ILE A 363 2.16 9.55 3.18
C ILE A 363 1.13 8.42 3.08
N PRO A 364 0.36 8.11 4.18
CA PRO A 364 -0.59 7.00 4.16
C PRO A 364 -1.76 7.26 3.20
N PHE A 365 -1.94 6.38 2.23
CA PHE A 365 -3.15 6.36 1.41
C PHE A 365 -4.31 5.84 2.27
N SER A 366 -5.06 6.76 2.86
CA SER A 366 -6.05 6.47 3.89
C SER A 366 -7.43 7.02 3.58
N SER A 367 -8.47 6.32 4.03
CA SER A 367 -9.85 6.78 3.97
C SER A 367 -10.57 6.59 5.30
N LEU A 368 -11.47 7.50 5.61
CA LEU A 368 -12.33 7.44 6.79
C LEU A 368 -13.79 7.37 6.34
N ASN A 369 -14.49 6.34 6.78
CA ASN A 369 -15.90 6.16 6.51
C ASN A 369 -16.70 6.52 7.77
N TYR A 370 -17.65 7.43 7.64
CA TYR A 370 -18.46 7.94 8.75
C TYR A 370 -19.81 8.45 8.21
N GLY A 371 -20.69 8.94 9.07
CA GLY A 371 -21.98 9.52 8.66
C GLY A 371 -23.19 8.97 9.42
N THR A 372 -23.06 7.79 10.02
CA THR A 372 -24.20 7.04 10.52
C THR A 372 -24.36 6.98 12.05
N ASP A 373 -23.38 7.42 12.83
CA ASP A 373 -23.53 7.52 14.28
C ASP A 373 -24.39 8.72 14.65
N THR A 374 -25.53 8.46 15.26
CA THR A 374 -26.47 9.50 15.73
C THR A 374 -26.25 9.91 17.17
N SER A 375 -25.27 9.32 17.86
CA SER A 375 -24.92 9.74 19.21
C SER A 375 -24.33 11.15 19.21
N PRO A 376 -24.54 11.95 20.28
CA PRO A 376 -23.97 13.30 20.36
C PRO A 376 -22.46 13.33 20.20
N GLU A 377 -21.77 12.30 20.69
CA GLU A 377 -20.33 12.15 20.60
C GLU A 377 -19.86 11.86 19.16
N GLY A 378 -20.52 10.91 18.47
CA GLY A 378 -20.22 10.59 17.08
C GLY A 378 -20.54 11.75 16.13
N ARG A 379 -21.68 12.44 16.37
CA ARG A 379 -22.03 13.66 15.64
C ARG A 379 -20.96 14.75 15.82
N LEU A 380 -20.44 14.93 17.03
CA LEU A 380 -19.39 15.90 17.31
C LEU A 380 -18.08 15.53 16.58
N VAL A 381 -17.71 14.24 16.54
CA VAL A 381 -16.55 13.79 15.76
C VAL A 381 -16.69 14.17 14.29
N MET A 382 -17.85 13.85 13.70
CA MET A 382 -18.12 14.14 12.27
C MET A 382 -18.09 15.63 11.97
N GLU A 383 -18.77 16.43 12.79
CA GLU A 383 -18.78 17.90 12.65
C GLU A 383 -17.37 18.48 12.70
N GLN A 384 -16.58 18.11 13.72
CA GLN A 384 -15.25 18.67 13.89
C GLN A 384 -14.25 18.16 12.84
N LEU A 385 -14.39 16.92 12.36
CA LEU A 385 -13.59 16.40 11.26
C LEU A 385 -13.84 17.18 9.96
N LEU A 386 -15.11 17.39 9.62
CA LEU A 386 -15.49 18.15 8.42
C LEU A 386 -15.00 19.61 8.50
N LEU A 387 -15.16 20.27 9.65
CA LEU A 387 -14.68 21.64 9.85
C LEU A 387 -13.15 21.74 9.79
N ALA A 388 -12.43 20.77 10.34
CA ALA A 388 -10.96 20.72 10.25
C ALA A 388 -10.48 20.50 8.81
N THR A 389 -11.20 19.69 8.03
CA THR A 389 -10.92 19.47 6.61
C THR A 389 -11.20 20.72 5.78
N GLU A 390 -12.31 21.42 6.05
CA GLU A 390 -12.66 22.69 5.41
C GLU A 390 -11.63 23.79 5.69
N ALA A 391 -11.08 23.83 6.90
CA ALA A 391 -10.03 24.79 7.26
C ALA A 391 -8.72 24.56 6.50
N GLY A 392 -8.47 23.33 6.04
CA GLY A 392 -7.27 22.98 5.29
C GLY A 392 -6.02 22.81 6.13
N LEU A 393 -4.87 22.74 5.46
CA LEU A 393 -3.55 22.69 6.08
C LEU A 393 -3.04 24.11 6.42
N GLY A 394 -1.80 24.23 6.89
CA GLY A 394 -1.24 25.46 7.48
C GLY A 394 -1.38 26.75 6.67
N ASN A 395 -1.41 26.68 5.35
CA ASN A 395 -1.67 27.83 4.47
C ASN A 395 -3.07 27.75 3.81
N GLY A 396 -3.96 26.89 4.31
CA GLY A 396 -5.28 26.66 3.72
C GLY A 396 -5.28 25.72 2.51
N GLU A 397 -4.21 24.93 2.31
CA GLU A 397 -4.18 23.92 1.25
C GLU A 397 -5.20 22.82 1.54
N THR A 398 -5.86 22.34 0.48
CA THR A 398 -6.79 21.22 0.58
C THR A 398 -6.05 19.94 0.98
N PRO A 399 -6.45 19.24 2.07
CA PRO A 399 -5.85 17.97 2.43
C PRO A 399 -6.11 16.91 1.37
N ILE A 400 -5.08 16.14 1.01
CA ILE A 400 -5.23 15.00 0.10
C ILE A 400 -5.79 13.79 0.86
N PHE A 401 -5.33 13.59 2.08
CA PHE A 401 -5.75 12.51 2.98
C PHE A 401 -6.25 13.05 4.32
N PRO A 402 -7.12 12.29 5.00
CA PRO A 402 -7.80 11.06 4.53
C PRO A 402 -8.84 11.36 3.44
N ILE A 403 -9.09 10.39 2.55
CA ILE A 403 -10.25 10.45 1.67
C ILE A 403 -11.50 10.30 2.54
N HIS A 404 -12.43 11.24 2.44
CA HIS A 404 -13.67 11.24 3.20
C HIS A 404 -14.76 10.45 2.47
N ILE A 405 -15.32 9.43 3.14
CA ILE A 405 -16.43 8.63 2.64
C ILE A 405 -17.62 8.85 3.58
N PHE A 406 -18.45 9.86 3.27
CA PHE A 406 -19.66 10.12 4.03
C PHE A 406 -20.75 9.12 3.62
N LYS A 407 -21.11 8.22 4.55
CA LYS A 407 -22.13 7.20 4.32
C LYS A 407 -23.51 7.79 4.42
N VAL A 408 -24.30 7.69 3.33
CA VAL A 408 -25.67 8.16 3.28
C VAL A 408 -26.62 7.00 3.58
N LYS A 409 -27.57 7.22 4.50
CA LYS A 409 -28.55 6.22 4.92
C LYS A 409 -29.91 6.86 5.19
N GLU A 410 -30.95 6.28 4.60
CA GLU A 410 -32.33 6.67 4.85
C GLU A 410 -32.70 6.52 6.34
N GLY A 411 -33.40 7.49 6.88
CA GLY A 411 -33.78 7.57 8.31
C GLY A 411 -32.63 7.99 9.25
N VAL A 412 -31.46 8.30 8.70
CA VAL A 412 -30.27 8.73 9.47
C VAL A 412 -29.79 10.11 9.01
N ASN A 413 -29.57 10.30 7.70
CA ASN A 413 -29.01 11.55 7.19
C ASN A 413 -29.43 11.90 5.75
N TYR A 414 -30.33 11.12 5.13
CA TYR A 414 -30.72 11.31 3.73
C TYR A 414 -31.85 12.33 3.57
N ASN A 415 -32.89 12.25 4.40
CA ASN A 415 -34.06 13.10 4.30
C ASN A 415 -34.00 14.29 5.26
N GLU A 416 -34.68 15.37 4.90
CA GLU A 416 -34.87 16.49 5.80
C GLU A 416 -35.63 16.01 7.06
N GLY A 417 -35.07 16.34 8.24
CA GLY A 417 -35.58 15.86 9.53
C GLY A 417 -34.90 14.61 10.09
N ASP A 418 -34.05 13.93 9.31
CA ASP A 418 -33.22 12.85 9.82
C ASP A 418 -32.18 13.39 10.81
N PRO A 419 -31.79 12.58 11.85
CA PRO A 419 -30.90 13.02 12.94
C PRO A 419 -29.58 13.66 12.51
N ASN A 420 -28.98 13.21 11.40
CA ASN A 420 -27.70 13.66 10.88
C ASN A 420 -27.82 14.40 9.54
N TYR A 421 -29.01 14.87 9.15
CA TYR A 421 -29.21 15.58 7.89
C TYR A 421 -28.40 16.90 7.78
N ASP A 422 -28.23 17.60 8.91
CA ASP A 422 -27.39 18.77 9.04
C ASP A 422 -25.92 18.48 8.74
N LEU A 423 -25.43 17.32 9.19
CA LEU A 423 -24.07 16.83 8.91
C LEU A 423 -23.90 16.41 7.44
N PHE A 424 -24.95 15.84 6.84
CA PHE A 424 -24.95 15.58 5.38
C PHE A 424 -24.81 16.87 4.58
N LYS A 425 -25.55 17.93 4.93
CA LYS A 425 -25.39 19.24 4.30
C LYS A 425 -24.00 19.84 4.50
N LEU A 426 -23.43 19.67 5.71
CA LEU A 426 -22.07 20.08 6.00
C LEU A 426 -21.06 19.31 5.13
N ALA A 427 -21.22 18.00 5.00
CA ALA A 427 -20.37 17.17 4.16
C ALA A 427 -20.43 17.59 2.68
N CYS A 428 -21.62 17.87 2.16
CA CYS A 428 -21.78 18.41 0.79
C CYS A 428 -21.14 19.79 0.59
N ARG A 429 -21.03 20.61 1.65
CA ARG A 429 -20.34 21.89 1.57
C ARG A 429 -18.82 21.74 1.52
N VAL A 430 -18.31 20.75 2.25
CA VAL A 430 -16.88 20.51 2.39
C VAL A 430 -16.28 19.75 1.19
N SER A 431 -17.11 18.91 0.51
CA SER A 431 -16.69 18.21 -0.69
C SER A 431 -16.61 19.14 -1.92
#